data_a55c44e138985355d8dc1d176ac77b11
#
_entry.id   a55c44e138985355d8dc1d176ac77b11
#
_cell.length_a   1.000
_cell.length_b   1.000
_cell.length_c   1.000
_cell.angle_alpha   90.00
_cell.angle_beta   90.00
_cell.angle_gamma   90.00
#
_symmetry.space_group_name_H-M   'P 1'
#
loop_
_entity.id
_entity.type
_entity.pdbx_description
1 polymer ?
#
loop_
_entity_poly.entity_id
_entity_poly.type
_entity_poly.pdbx_seq_one_letter_code
_entity_poly.pdbx_strand_id
1 'polypeptide(L)'
;MTISYTARFWIFLFLITDYLMRKILLLTALLPLFSQLMGCTATTVTSTAGGAAVAASDQRSFGTQLDDEIIELNASNAIYQDQRLNEQSHVNITSYNFIVLITGETPTKEMRSRIEEIVKSIPKVRRVHNMMNTAAPSSLLSRTSDTTLTARIKAEMLAQGGNFAHKVKVVTENGTSYLMGVITRQQGDLAVTLTQGIGGVQKIVKLFEYLD
;
A
#
# COMPACT_ATOMS: atom_id res chain seq x y z
N MET A 1 55.14 43.46 -32.85
CA MET A 1 54.27 43.50 -31.63
C MET A 1 53.98 42.07 -31.24
N THR A 2 54.88 41.41 -30.50
CA THR A 2 54.84 39.99 -30.17
C THR A 2 54.32 39.85 -28.76
N ILE A 3 53.08 39.45 -28.64
CA ILE A 3 52.49 39.07 -27.33
C ILE A 3 53.22 37.79 -26.91
N SER A 4 54.00 37.89 -25.82
CA SER A 4 54.79 36.81 -25.28
C SER A 4 53.98 35.52 -25.04
N TYR A 5 54.51 34.38 -25.50
CA TYR A 5 53.95 33.05 -25.32
C TYR A 5 53.57 32.75 -23.86
N THR A 6 54.20 33.37 -22.90
CA THR A 6 53.93 33.26 -21.46
C THR A 6 52.54 33.81 -21.09
N ALA A 7 52.11 34.96 -21.67
CA ALA A 7 50.82 35.55 -21.34
C ALA A 7 49.64 34.66 -21.86
N ARG A 8 49.80 34.03 -23.00
CA ARG A 8 48.77 33.11 -23.54
C ARG A 8 48.66 31.83 -22.74
N PHE A 9 49.75 31.34 -22.21
CA PHE A 9 49.78 30.17 -21.33
C PHE A 9 49.06 30.42 -20.02
N TRP A 10 49.25 31.58 -19.38
CA TRP A 10 48.60 31.96 -18.15
C TRP A 10 47.09 32.19 -18.33
N ILE A 11 46.66 32.78 -19.45
CA ILE A 11 45.22 32.95 -19.74
C ILE A 11 44.55 31.59 -19.95
N PHE A 12 45.20 30.66 -20.66
CA PHE A 12 44.68 29.31 -20.87
C PHE A 12 44.57 28.49 -19.57
N LEU A 13 45.54 28.61 -18.69
CA LEU A 13 45.54 27.98 -17.40
C LEU A 13 44.39 28.51 -16.48
N PHE A 14 44.21 29.84 -16.53
CA PHE A 14 43.12 30.49 -15.78
C PHE A 14 41.73 30.07 -16.26
N LEU A 15 41.52 29.95 -17.56
CA LEU A 15 40.25 29.49 -18.13
C LEU A 15 39.96 28.02 -17.81
N ILE A 16 40.98 27.16 -17.79
CA ILE A 16 40.80 25.75 -17.39
C ILE A 16 40.47 25.61 -15.92
N THR A 17 41.14 26.35 -15.06
CA THR A 17 40.85 26.32 -13.62
C THR A 17 39.46 26.84 -13.29
N ASP A 18 39.00 27.90 -13.96
CA ASP A 18 37.64 28.44 -13.77
C ASP A 18 36.57 27.46 -14.28
N TYR A 19 36.81 26.80 -15.40
CA TYR A 19 35.94 25.76 -15.95
C TYR A 19 35.84 24.52 -15.02
N LEU A 20 36.99 24.05 -14.53
CA LEU A 20 37.05 22.93 -13.59
C LEU A 20 36.34 23.27 -12.24
N MET A 21 36.61 24.46 -11.71
CA MET A 21 35.97 24.93 -10.49
C MET A 21 34.44 24.98 -10.61
N ARG A 22 33.92 25.51 -11.71
CA ARG A 22 32.48 25.54 -11.97
C ARG A 22 31.87 24.14 -12.08
N LYS A 23 32.56 23.18 -12.73
CA LYS A 23 32.10 21.79 -12.79
C LYS A 23 32.12 21.07 -11.43
N ILE A 24 33.16 21.30 -10.65
CA ILE A 24 33.27 20.76 -9.28
C ILE A 24 32.16 21.34 -8.40
N LEU A 25 31.87 22.64 -8.51
CA LEU A 25 30.83 23.31 -7.75
C LEU A 25 29.42 22.82 -8.15
N LEU A 26 29.19 22.55 -9.41
CA LEU A 26 27.94 21.92 -9.90
C LEU A 26 27.80 20.46 -9.44
N LEU A 27 28.90 19.71 -9.41
CA LEU A 27 28.91 18.32 -8.96
C LEU A 27 28.66 18.21 -7.46
N THR A 28 29.27 19.11 -6.67
CA THR A 28 29.05 19.17 -5.21
C THR A 28 27.66 19.68 -4.83
N ALA A 29 27.07 20.57 -5.64
CA ALA A 29 25.68 21.00 -5.45
C ALA A 29 24.64 19.91 -5.83
N LEU A 30 25.00 19.01 -6.77
CA LEU A 30 24.13 17.91 -7.21
C LEU A 30 24.17 16.70 -6.24
N LEU A 31 25.27 16.54 -5.48
CA LEU A 31 25.46 15.43 -4.56
C LEU A 31 24.41 15.35 -3.43
N PRO A 32 24.01 16.45 -2.76
CA PRO A 32 22.97 16.42 -1.72
C PRO A 32 21.56 16.20 -2.31
N LEU A 33 21.34 16.49 -3.59
CA LEU A 33 20.04 16.21 -4.25
C LEU A 33 19.85 14.72 -4.50
N PHE A 34 20.93 13.96 -4.76
CA PHE A 34 20.90 12.51 -4.93
C PHE A 34 20.73 11.75 -3.60
N SER A 35 21.13 12.32 -2.48
CA SER A 35 20.96 11.69 -1.16
C SER A 35 19.51 11.69 -0.68
N GLN A 36 18.66 12.53 -1.24
CA GLN A 36 17.22 12.58 -0.93
C GLN A 36 16.43 11.46 -1.60
N LEU A 37 16.96 10.82 -2.64
CA LEU A 37 16.27 9.73 -3.37
C LEU A 37 16.54 8.32 -2.78
N MET A 38 17.49 8.19 -1.84
CA MET A 38 17.75 6.92 -1.15
C MET A 38 17.01 6.79 0.19
N GLY A 39 15.95 7.54 0.40
CA GLY A 39 15.09 7.54 1.60
C GLY A 39 14.21 6.32 1.80
N CYS A 40 14.50 5.16 1.18
CA CYS A 40 13.96 3.86 1.57
C CYS A 40 14.96 3.11 2.44
N THR A 41 15.43 3.72 3.52
CA THR A 41 16.10 2.99 4.57
C THR A 41 15.05 2.44 5.54
N ALA A 42 15.18 1.16 5.85
CA ALA A 42 14.49 0.49 6.93
C ALA A 42 14.29 1.49 8.09
N THR A 43 13.05 1.88 8.32
CA THR A 43 12.68 2.68 9.46
C THR A 43 12.97 1.82 10.68
N THR A 44 14.17 1.99 11.26
CA THR A 44 14.37 1.60 12.65
C THR A 44 13.20 2.23 13.40
N VAL A 45 12.40 1.40 14.04
CA VAL A 45 11.28 1.80 14.89
C VAL A 45 11.87 2.66 16.00
N THR A 46 12.09 3.92 15.69
CA THR A 46 12.25 4.93 16.74
C THR A 46 10.82 5.19 17.20
N SER A 47 10.50 4.65 18.36
CA SER A 47 9.24 4.85 19.08
C SER A 47 9.06 6.35 19.34
N THR A 48 8.67 7.10 18.31
CA THR A 48 8.03 8.41 18.53
C THR A 48 6.64 8.13 19.04
N ALA A 49 6.23 8.83 20.09
CA ALA A 49 4.98 8.63 20.84
C ALA A 49 3.70 8.51 19.97
N GLY A 50 3.74 8.92 18.69
CA GLY A 50 2.64 8.79 17.73
C GLY A 50 2.42 7.36 17.22
N GLY A 51 3.48 6.56 16.99
CA GLY A 51 3.34 5.17 16.51
C GLY A 51 2.80 4.23 17.58
N ALA A 52 3.17 4.46 18.85
CA ALA A 52 2.66 3.67 19.96
C ALA A 52 1.17 3.95 20.25
N ALA A 53 0.69 5.19 20.02
CA ALA A 53 -0.71 5.55 20.22
C ALA A 53 -1.63 4.90 19.17
N VAL A 54 -1.18 4.72 17.93
CA VAL A 54 -1.96 4.05 16.86
C VAL A 54 -2.04 2.54 17.14
N ALA A 55 -0.93 1.92 17.55
CA ALA A 55 -0.91 0.49 17.92
C ALA A 55 -1.79 0.18 19.15
N ALA A 56 -1.90 1.12 20.09
CA ALA A 56 -2.74 0.95 21.30
C ALA A 56 -4.25 1.10 21.00
N SER A 57 -4.64 1.65 19.85
CA SER A 57 -6.05 1.83 19.47
C SER A 57 -6.63 0.64 18.69
N ASP A 58 -5.79 -0.20 18.08
CA ASP A 58 -6.22 -1.44 17.41
C ASP A 58 -6.50 -2.52 18.49
N GLN A 59 -7.65 -3.17 18.40
CA GLN A 59 -8.04 -4.22 19.35
C GLN A 59 -7.28 -5.54 19.15
N ARG A 60 -6.61 -5.70 18.00
CA ARG A 60 -5.75 -6.85 17.76
C ARG A 60 -4.44 -6.70 18.51
N SER A 61 -3.90 -7.82 19.02
CA SER A 61 -2.54 -7.83 19.55
C SER A 61 -1.53 -7.55 18.45
N PHE A 62 -0.37 -7.03 18.79
CA PHE A 62 0.75 -6.86 17.84
C PHE A 62 1.10 -8.19 17.13
N GLY A 63 1.05 -9.33 17.90
CA GLY A 63 1.25 -10.65 17.32
C GLY A 63 0.21 -10.99 16.25
N THR A 64 -1.06 -10.66 16.47
CA THR A 64 -2.14 -10.87 15.49
C THR A 64 -1.91 -10.03 14.23
N GLN A 65 -1.47 -8.77 14.37
CA GLN A 65 -1.19 -7.93 13.22
C GLN A 65 -0.03 -8.51 12.39
N LEU A 66 1.04 -8.97 13.03
CA LEU A 66 2.16 -9.62 12.36
C LEU A 66 1.74 -10.94 11.69
N ASP A 67 0.91 -11.74 12.34
CA ASP A 67 0.36 -12.96 11.77
C ASP A 67 -0.50 -12.69 10.53
N ASP A 68 -1.31 -11.62 10.53
CA ASP A 68 -2.09 -11.20 9.36
C ASP A 68 -1.17 -10.83 8.18
N GLU A 69 -0.08 -10.08 8.41
CA GLU A 69 0.93 -9.75 7.39
C GLU A 69 1.61 -11.01 6.83
N ILE A 70 1.95 -11.97 7.69
CA ILE A 70 2.55 -13.25 7.28
C ILE A 70 1.55 -14.06 6.43
N ILE A 71 0.27 -14.06 6.77
CA ILE A 71 -0.77 -14.71 5.97
C ILE A 71 -0.85 -14.08 4.58
N GLU A 72 -0.91 -12.73 4.49
CA GLU A 72 -0.96 -12.00 3.21
C GLU A 72 0.26 -12.36 2.33
N LEU A 73 1.46 -12.36 2.92
CA LEU A 73 2.70 -12.69 2.22
C LEU A 73 2.73 -14.13 1.73
N ASN A 74 2.40 -15.10 2.59
CA ASN A 74 2.43 -16.51 2.24
C ASN A 74 1.39 -16.86 1.17
N ALA A 75 0.17 -16.30 1.28
CA ALA A 75 -0.87 -16.50 0.29
C ALA A 75 -0.48 -15.89 -1.07
N SER A 76 0.04 -14.68 -1.07
CA SER A 76 0.51 -14.01 -2.29
C SER A 76 1.66 -14.79 -2.96
N ASN A 77 2.63 -15.26 -2.19
CA ASN A 77 3.74 -16.06 -2.69
C ASN A 77 3.26 -17.40 -3.28
N ALA A 78 2.33 -18.09 -2.61
CA ALA A 78 1.80 -19.36 -3.09
C ALA A 78 1.03 -19.18 -4.42
N ILE A 79 0.28 -18.10 -4.57
CA ILE A 79 -0.41 -17.76 -5.83
C ILE A 79 0.61 -17.39 -6.91
N TYR A 80 1.63 -16.62 -6.58
CA TYR A 80 2.69 -16.22 -7.51
C TYR A 80 3.48 -17.42 -8.07
N GLN A 81 3.66 -18.47 -7.28
CA GLN A 81 4.33 -19.70 -7.71
C GLN A 81 3.51 -20.54 -8.70
N ASP A 82 2.19 -20.36 -8.75
CA ASP A 82 1.34 -20.97 -9.78
C ASP A 82 1.35 -20.06 -11.02
N GLN A 83 2.19 -20.42 -12.01
CA GLN A 83 2.42 -19.60 -13.20
C GLN A 83 1.11 -19.18 -13.90
N ARG A 84 0.14 -20.09 -13.99
CA ARG A 84 -1.13 -19.80 -14.66
C ARG A 84 -1.95 -18.77 -13.90
N LEU A 85 -1.98 -18.85 -12.57
CA LEU A 85 -2.69 -17.88 -11.74
C LEU A 85 -2.00 -16.52 -11.80
N ASN A 86 -0.67 -16.49 -11.71
CA ASN A 86 0.12 -15.27 -11.72
C ASN A 86 0.01 -14.49 -13.04
N GLU A 87 0.03 -15.18 -14.18
CA GLU A 87 -0.02 -14.53 -15.50
C GLU A 87 -1.42 -14.05 -15.90
N GLN A 88 -2.47 -14.72 -15.44
CA GLN A 88 -3.83 -14.51 -15.94
C GLN A 88 -4.77 -13.84 -14.95
N SER A 89 -4.39 -13.72 -13.67
CA SER A 89 -5.26 -13.16 -12.65
C SER A 89 -4.66 -11.89 -12.03
N HIS A 90 -5.53 -11.01 -11.60
CA HIS A 90 -5.18 -9.94 -10.67
C HIS A 90 -5.75 -10.32 -9.30
N VAL A 91 -4.87 -10.55 -8.32
CA VAL A 91 -5.27 -11.02 -7.00
C VAL A 91 -4.73 -10.09 -5.92
N ASN A 92 -5.63 -9.58 -5.10
CA ASN A 92 -5.31 -8.85 -3.88
C ASN A 92 -5.72 -9.69 -2.67
N ILE A 93 -4.79 -9.90 -1.75
CA ILE A 93 -5.00 -10.61 -0.49
C ILE A 93 -4.93 -9.59 0.64
N THR A 94 -5.93 -9.63 1.50
CA THR A 94 -5.98 -8.80 2.71
C THR A 94 -6.40 -9.67 3.88
N SER A 95 -5.61 -9.71 4.94
CA SER A 95 -5.94 -10.40 6.19
C SER A 95 -6.25 -9.40 7.30
N TYR A 96 -7.25 -9.72 8.09
CA TYR A 96 -7.60 -8.98 9.30
C TYR A 96 -8.17 -9.95 10.34
N ASN A 97 -7.48 -10.09 11.44
CA ASN A 97 -7.82 -11.02 12.53
C ASN A 97 -8.00 -12.47 12.04
N PHE A 98 -7.06 -12.94 11.16
CA PHE A 98 -7.05 -14.27 10.53
C PHE A 98 -8.22 -14.51 9.55
N ILE A 99 -9.01 -13.50 9.23
CA ILE A 99 -10.02 -13.54 8.19
C ILE A 99 -9.41 -12.94 6.92
N VAL A 100 -9.40 -13.70 5.84
CA VAL A 100 -8.80 -13.31 4.59
C VAL A 100 -9.87 -12.90 3.59
N LEU A 101 -9.69 -11.71 3.04
CA LEU A 101 -10.44 -11.21 1.90
C LEU A 101 -9.59 -11.39 0.64
N ILE A 102 -10.15 -12.02 -0.38
CA ILE A 102 -9.56 -12.14 -1.72
C ILE A 102 -10.39 -11.26 -2.66
N THR A 103 -9.74 -10.27 -3.29
CA THR A 103 -10.36 -9.41 -4.31
C THR A 103 -9.56 -9.45 -5.61
N GLY A 104 -10.10 -8.85 -6.66
CA GLY A 104 -9.51 -8.80 -7.98
C GLY A 104 -10.27 -9.63 -9.02
N GLU A 105 -9.59 -9.99 -10.10
CA GLU A 105 -10.19 -10.68 -11.23
C GLU A 105 -9.39 -11.90 -11.65
N THR A 106 -10.12 -12.90 -12.15
CA THR A 106 -9.56 -14.11 -12.77
C THR A 106 -10.45 -14.57 -13.93
N PRO A 107 -9.88 -15.13 -15.02
CA PRO A 107 -10.65 -15.47 -16.21
C PRO A 107 -11.73 -16.53 -15.99
N THR A 108 -11.49 -17.48 -15.07
CA THR A 108 -12.38 -18.64 -14.92
C THR A 108 -12.76 -18.93 -13.46
N LYS A 109 -13.88 -19.62 -13.29
CA LYS A 109 -14.35 -20.04 -11.96
C LYS A 109 -13.40 -21.07 -11.32
N GLU A 110 -12.79 -21.92 -12.12
CA GLU A 110 -11.82 -22.93 -11.68
C GLU A 110 -10.60 -22.27 -11.06
N MET A 111 -10.06 -21.23 -11.71
CA MET A 111 -8.94 -20.45 -11.17
C MET A 111 -9.33 -19.73 -9.88
N ARG A 112 -10.54 -19.16 -9.84
CA ARG A 112 -11.08 -18.53 -8.62
C ARG A 112 -11.16 -19.53 -7.46
N SER A 113 -11.65 -20.75 -7.71
CA SER A 113 -11.71 -21.80 -6.70
C SER A 113 -10.31 -22.27 -6.28
N ARG A 114 -9.39 -22.39 -7.24
CA ARG A 114 -8.00 -22.76 -6.95
C ARG A 114 -7.30 -21.72 -6.06
N ILE A 115 -7.46 -20.43 -6.32
CA ILE A 115 -6.96 -19.34 -5.48
C ILE A 115 -7.52 -19.47 -4.05
N GLU A 116 -8.82 -19.73 -3.92
CA GLU A 116 -9.46 -19.90 -2.63
C GLU A 116 -8.90 -21.11 -1.84
N GLU A 117 -8.67 -22.23 -2.51
CA GLU A 117 -8.05 -23.43 -1.93
C GLU A 117 -6.64 -23.14 -1.41
N ILE A 118 -5.82 -22.46 -2.22
CA ILE A 118 -4.46 -22.03 -1.82
C ILE A 118 -4.54 -21.19 -0.55
N VAL A 119 -5.39 -20.19 -0.51
CA VAL A 119 -5.50 -19.29 0.65
C VAL A 119 -6.02 -20.03 1.88
N LYS A 120 -6.98 -20.94 1.72
CA LYS A 120 -7.49 -21.78 2.83
C LYS A 120 -6.43 -22.71 3.42
N SER A 121 -5.43 -23.09 2.63
CA SER A 121 -4.33 -23.98 3.10
C SER A 121 -3.26 -23.23 3.92
N ILE A 122 -3.28 -21.89 3.93
CA ILE A 122 -2.30 -21.09 4.69
C ILE A 122 -2.56 -21.25 6.21
N PRO A 123 -1.53 -21.55 7.00
CA PRO A 123 -1.66 -21.70 8.44
C PRO A 123 -2.29 -20.46 9.10
N LYS A 124 -3.09 -20.68 10.14
CA LYS A 124 -3.80 -19.67 10.93
C LYS A 124 -4.98 -18.98 10.22
N VAL A 125 -5.21 -19.20 8.93
CA VAL A 125 -6.41 -18.69 8.26
C VAL A 125 -7.66 -19.31 8.88
N ARG A 126 -8.54 -18.48 9.45
CA ARG A 126 -9.80 -18.92 10.08
C ARG A 126 -10.97 -18.95 9.09
N ARG A 127 -10.99 -17.95 8.18
CA ARG A 127 -12.08 -17.77 7.20
C ARG A 127 -11.55 -17.08 5.96
N VAL A 128 -12.11 -17.44 4.82
CA VAL A 128 -11.82 -16.80 3.53
C VAL A 128 -13.11 -16.24 2.95
N HIS A 129 -13.07 -14.98 2.57
CA HIS A 129 -14.08 -14.30 1.76
C HIS A 129 -13.55 -14.10 0.34
N ASN A 130 -13.93 -14.98 -0.57
CA ASN A 130 -13.54 -14.89 -1.97
C ASN A 130 -14.53 -13.99 -2.73
N MET A 131 -14.17 -12.73 -2.89
CA MET A 131 -14.94 -11.69 -3.58
C MET A 131 -14.40 -11.39 -4.99
N MET A 132 -13.56 -12.27 -5.54
CA MET A 132 -13.03 -12.12 -6.90
C MET A 132 -14.13 -12.16 -7.95
N ASN A 133 -13.98 -11.35 -8.99
CA ASN A 133 -14.80 -11.38 -10.17
C ASN A 133 -14.23 -12.35 -11.21
N THR A 134 -15.12 -13.05 -11.95
CA THR A 134 -14.72 -13.83 -13.13
C THR A 134 -14.74 -12.91 -14.33
N ALA A 135 -13.59 -12.29 -14.63
CA ALA A 135 -13.39 -11.31 -15.69
C ALA A 135 -11.89 -11.24 -16.06
N ALA A 136 -11.59 -10.56 -17.16
CA ALA A 136 -10.20 -10.18 -17.45
C ALA A 136 -9.70 -9.16 -16.39
N PRO A 137 -8.38 -9.13 -16.09
CA PRO A 137 -7.81 -8.20 -15.14
C PRO A 137 -8.14 -6.74 -15.45
N SER A 138 -8.51 -5.98 -14.43
CA SER A 138 -8.85 -4.57 -14.53
C SER A 138 -7.66 -3.71 -14.99
N SER A 139 -7.95 -2.55 -15.60
CA SER A 139 -6.94 -1.61 -16.07
C SER A 139 -6.21 -0.93 -14.90
N LEU A 140 -4.98 -0.46 -15.15
CA LEU A 140 -4.22 0.32 -14.16
C LEU A 140 -4.97 1.59 -13.72
N LEU A 141 -5.73 2.21 -14.63
CA LEU A 141 -6.52 3.40 -14.32
C LEU A 141 -7.65 3.09 -13.31
N SER A 142 -8.34 1.96 -13.47
CA SER A 142 -9.34 1.50 -12.51
C SER A 142 -8.73 1.32 -11.12
N ARG A 143 -7.61 0.64 -11.03
CA ARG A 143 -6.89 0.39 -9.76
C ARG A 143 -6.44 1.67 -9.06
N THR A 144 -5.97 2.67 -9.83
CA THR A 144 -5.60 3.99 -9.30
C THR A 144 -6.82 4.70 -8.72
N SER A 145 -7.98 4.61 -9.39
CA SER A 145 -9.25 5.13 -8.89
C SER A 145 -9.65 4.48 -7.56
N ASP A 146 -9.57 3.17 -7.46
CA ASP A 146 -9.90 2.41 -6.25
C ASP A 146 -8.96 2.76 -5.08
N THR A 147 -7.66 2.92 -5.36
CA THR A 147 -6.68 3.39 -4.36
C THR A 147 -7.05 4.78 -3.83
N THR A 148 -7.47 5.69 -4.72
CA THR A 148 -7.92 7.02 -4.34
C THR A 148 -9.20 6.98 -3.51
N LEU A 149 -10.16 6.11 -3.85
CA LEU A 149 -11.36 5.90 -3.06
C LEU A 149 -11.04 5.37 -1.67
N THR A 150 -10.17 4.37 -1.57
CA THR A 150 -9.70 3.84 -0.27
C THR A 150 -9.10 4.95 0.59
N ALA A 151 -8.24 5.80 0.02
CA ALA A 151 -7.62 6.90 0.75
C ALA A 151 -8.65 7.92 1.24
N ARG A 152 -9.65 8.28 0.42
CA ARG A 152 -10.72 9.22 0.79
C ARG A 152 -11.61 8.64 1.89
N ILE A 153 -11.99 7.36 1.81
CA ILE A 153 -12.78 6.70 2.86
C ILE A 153 -12.01 6.70 4.19
N LYS A 154 -10.72 6.34 4.17
CA LYS A 154 -9.88 6.35 5.37
C LYS A 154 -9.72 7.75 5.95
N ALA A 155 -9.53 8.77 5.11
CA ALA A 155 -9.42 10.16 5.55
C ALA A 155 -10.71 10.63 6.24
N GLU A 156 -11.88 10.30 5.67
CA GLU A 156 -13.18 10.62 6.25
C GLU A 156 -13.41 9.92 7.60
N MET A 157 -13.07 8.63 7.68
CA MET A 157 -13.13 7.88 8.93
C MET A 157 -12.21 8.47 10.00
N LEU A 158 -11.01 8.92 9.65
CA LEU A 158 -10.09 9.58 10.59
C LEU A 158 -10.62 10.94 11.04
N ALA A 159 -11.24 11.70 10.14
CA ALA A 159 -11.77 13.03 10.45
C ALA A 159 -13.01 12.97 11.36
N GLN A 160 -13.92 12.02 11.13
CA GLN A 160 -15.21 11.95 11.81
C GLN A 160 -15.39 10.71 12.69
N GLY A 161 -14.62 9.66 12.46
CA GLY A 161 -14.75 8.37 13.13
C GLY A 161 -14.06 8.28 14.49
N GLY A 162 -13.16 9.20 14.81
CA GLY A 162 -12.42 9.15 16.07
C GLY A 162 -11.60 7.86 16.24
N ASN A 163 -11.56 7.32 17.46
CA ASN A 163 -10.69 6.18 17.81
C ASN A 163 -11.02 4.86 17.10
N PHE A 164 -12.20 4.70 16.47
CA PHE A 164 -12.49 3.44 15.76
C PHE A 164 -11.91 3.40 14.34
N ALA A 165 -11.55 4.53 13.76
CA ALA A 165 -11.03 4.60 12.41
C ALA A 165 -9.82 3.68 12.17
N HIS A 166 -8.96 3.53 13.18
CA HIS A 166 -7.79 2.65 13.14
C HIS A 166 -8.15 1.16 13.23
N LYS A 167 -9.37 0.83 13.68
CA LYS A 167 -9.86 -0.54 13.81
C LYS A 167 -10.54 -1.07 12.55
N VAL A 168 -10.65 -0.22 11.51
CA VAL A 168 -11.29 -0.58 10.25
C VAL A 168 -10.26 -0.60 9.13
N LYS A 169 -10.05 -1.76 8.52
CA LYS A 169 -9.29 -1.93 7.29
C LYS A 169 -10.26 -1.75 6.11
N VAL A 170 -9.91 -0.84 5.21
CA VAL A 170 -10.70 -0.54 4.01
C VAL A 170 -9.94 -1.03 2.79
N VAL A 171 -10.62 -1.82 1.96
CA VAL A 171 -10.14 -2.27 0.65
C VAL A 171 -11.18 -1.89 -0.39
N THR A 172 -10.77 -1.27 -1.47
CA THR A 172 -11.67 -0.95 -2.59
C THR A 172 -11.21 -1.67 -3.84
N GLU A 173 -12.14 -2.32 -4.51
CA GLU A 173 -11.92 -3.01 -5.78
C GLU A 173 -13.12 -2.81 -6.71
N ASN A 174 -12.89 -2.27 -7.90
CA ASN A 174 -13.94 -1.97 -8.89
C ASN A 174 -15.13 -1.19 -8.30
N GLY A 175 -14.84 -0.12 -7.53
CA GLY A 175 -15.85 0.70 -6.87
C GLY A 175 -16.59 0.04 -5.70
N THR A 176 -16.28 -1.22 -5.39
CA THR A 176 -16.80 -1.91 -4.20
C THR A 176 -15.86 -1.74 -3.03
N SER A 177 -16.32 -1.16 -1.93
CA SER A 177 -15.54 -0.98 -0.70
C SER A 177 -15.87 -2.08 0.31
N TYR A 178 -14.84 -2.81 0.70
CA TYR A 178 -14.88 -3.86 1.72
C TYR A 178 -14.36 -3.30 3.02
N LEU A 179 -15.16 -3.39 4.08
CA LEU A 179 -14.84 -2.89 5.40
C LEU A 179 -14.64 -4.07 6.35
N MET A 180 -13.41 -4.25 6.83
CA MET A 180 -13.02 -5.29 7.78
C MET A 180 -12.68 -4.65 9.12
N GLY A 181 -12.95 -5.32 10.21
CA GLY A 181 -12.64 -4.79 11.54
C GLY A 181 -13.21 -5.64 12.66
N VAL A 182 -12.63 -5.51 13.86
CA VAL A 182 -13.17 -6.03 15.12
C VAL A 182 -13.71 -4.84 15.88
N ILE A 183 -15.03 -4.60 15.81
CA ILE A 183 -15.70 -3.36 16.25
C ILE A 183 -17.09 -3.62 16.81
N THR A 184 -17.69 -2.62 17.47
CA THR A 184 -19.08 -2.68 17.88
C THR A 184 -20.03 -2.44 16.71
N ARG A 185 -21.30 -2.85 16.82
CA ARG A 185 -22.32 -2.59 15.80
C ARG A 185 -22.47 -1.09 15.51
N GLN A 186 -22.48 -0.26 16.55
CA GLN A 186 -22.56 1.19 16.41
C GLN A 186 -21.39 1.76 15.59
N GLN A 187 -20.16 1.29 15.82
CA GLN A 187 -18.98 1.68 15.06
C GLN A 187 -19.07 1.20 13.61
N GLY A 188 -19.59 -0.02 13.40
CA GLY A 188 -19.80 -0.56 12.06
C GLY A 188 -20.81 0.25 11.25
N ASP A 189 -21.91 0.65 11.85
CA ASP A 189 -22.94 1.47 11.20
C ASP A 189 -22.40 2.87 10.87
N LEU A 190 -21.63 3.47 11.77
CA LEU A 190 -20.96 4.75 11.50
C LEU A 190 -19.93 4.62 10.35
N ALA A 191 -19.12 3.55 10.34
CA ALA A 191 -18.18 3.29 9.25
C ALA A 191 -18.87 3.18 7.89
N VAL A 192 -20.03 2.51 7.84
CA VAL A 192 -20.85 2.39 6.62
C VAL A 192 -21.40 3.76 6.21
N THR A 193 -21.94 4.53 7.15
CA THR A 193 -22.49 5.86 6.88
C THR A 193 -21.45 6.80 6.30
N LEU A 194 -20.25 6.85 6.89
CA LEU A 194 -19.14 7.66 6.39
C LEU A 194 -18.69 7.21 4.99
N THR A 195 -18.65 5.90 4.75
CA THR A 195 -18.27 5.35 3.44
C THR A 195 -19.32 5.67 2.37
N GLN A 196 -20.61 5.65 2.70
CA GLN A 196 -21.71 5.99 1.78
C GLN A 196 -21.65 7.46 1.32
N GLY A 197 -21.11 8.35 2.15
CA GLY A 197 -20.93 9.76 1.81
C GLY A 197 -19.83 10.03 0.76
N ILE A 198 -18.98 9.03 0.44
CA ILE A 198 -17.87 9.20 -0.50
C ILE A 198 -18.31 8.97 -1.93
N GLY A 199 -18.29 10.02 -2.75
CA GLY A 199 -18.60 9.90 -4.19
C GLY A 199 -17.63 8.95 -4.92
N GLY A 200 -18.20 8.00 -5.68
CA GLY A 200 -17.46 6.97 -6.41
C GLY A 200 -17.60 5.57 -5.79
N VAL A 201 -18.04 5.44 -4.54
CA VAL A 201 -18.37 4.16 -3.93
C VAL A 201 -19.69 3.64 -4.53
N GLN A 202 -19.64 2.47 -5.17
CA GLN A 202 -20.80 1.85 -5.81
C GLN A 202 -21.47 0.81 -4.90
N LYS A 203 -20.66 0.13 -4.08
CA LYS A 203 -21.13 -0.93 -3.18
C LYS A 203 -20.27 -0.98 -1.93
N ILE A 204 -20.90 -1.33 -0.81
CA ILE A 204 -20.22 -1.55 0.47
C ILE A 204 -20.48 -2.99 0.93
N VAL A 205 -19.42 -3.69 1.29
CA VAL A 205 -19.48 -5.05 1.85
C VAL A 205 -18.90 -4.99 3.27
N LYS A 206 -19.74 -5.36 4.25
CA LYS A 206 -19.35 -5.43 5.66
C LYS A 206 -18.77 -6.80 5.98
N LEU A 207 -17.53 -6.85 6.44
CA LEU A 207 -16.80 -8.04 6.88
C LEU A 207 -16.31 -7.84 8.32
N PHE A 208 -17.17 -7.27 9.15
CA PHE A 208 -16.86 -6.99 10.55
C PHE A 208 -17.04 -8.23 11.43
N GLU A 209 -16.20 -8.36 12.45
CA GLU A 209 -16.45 -9.16 13.64
C GLU A 209 -16.96 -8.20 14.73
N TYR A 210 -18.13 -8.49 15.28
CA TYR A 210 -18.75 -7.63 16.29
C TYR A 210 -18.37 -8.07 17.69
N LEU A 211 -18.14 -7.08 18.57
CA LEU A 211 -17.78 -7.25 19.97
C LEU A 211 -19.00 -7.36 20.90
N ASP A 212 -20.18 -6.98 20.38
CA ASP A 212 -21.49 -6.95 21.06
C ASP A 212 -22.54 -7.78 20.32
#